data_ef769f42aaa680c7280cce1ab88fc93c
#
_entry.id   ef769f42aaa680c7280cce1ab88fc93c
#
_cell.length_a   1.000
_cell.length_b   1.000
_cell.length_c   1.000
_cell.angle_alpha   90.00
_cell.angle_beta   90.00
_cell.angle_gamma   90.00
#
_symmetry.space_group_name_H-M   'P 1'
#
loop_
_entity.id
_entity.type
_entity.pdbx_description
1 polymer ?
#
loop_
_entity_poly.entity_id
_entity_poly.type
_entity_poly.pdbx_seq_one_letter_code
_entity_poly.pdbx_strand_id
1 'polypeptide(L)'
;MMQMTHADILKRAFDIKLLSDEDTACLLNVTDPELKEEVFEAAKQIKYKVYDNRIVTFAPLYLGSKCVNNCKYCGFRASNASVKRRVLSMEEVKKETEVLATKIGHKRLVVVYGEHPETDADYIVDSMKTIYGVKEKVKDGCGEIRRVNVNAAPMCVADMKKLHEAGIGTFQVFQETYNHEIYKQVHPEGTLKGNYRWRLYALHRAMEAGIDDVAIGTLFGLSNWKFDVMGMVAHARDLERNFGLGPHTVSVPRLEPAVGTEFDWVKNWVSDDDFRYLVAVLRIAIPYAGLIVTNREKPEMIRSLIDIITQRDADSRIGLGSYSEAYESGELTTQKEDKQQFMLGDNRSLDEIICELADLGHIVSFCTAGYRCGRTGKKIMTLLESGREGCFCKLNAVLTFQEWLEDFASEKTKQIGEQIIQKEIEEIKQRVPQDFSENVYVHFIKAYEKIINGERDLYF
;
A
#
# COMPACT_ATOMS: atom_id res chain seq x y z
N MET A 1 3.35 -11.43 -39.84
CA MET A 1 3.47 -10.94 -38.47
C MET A 1 4.79 -11.43 -37.91
N MET A 2 5.76 -10.58 -37.58
CA MET A 2 6.96 -10.96 -36.88
C MET A 2 6.53 -11.54 -35.51
N GLN A 3 6.99 -12.74 -35.19
CA GLN A 3 6.75 -13.34 -33.88
C GLN A 3 7.49 -12.50 -32.86
N MET A 4 6.76 -11.81 -32.01
CA MET A 4 7.29 -10.92 -30.96
C MET A 4 8.04 -11.77 -29.93
N THR A 5 9.28 -11.44 -29.64
CA THR A 5 10.08 -12.17 -28.67
C THR A 5 9.83 -11.65 -27.25
N HIS A 6 10.11 -12.46 -26.21
CA HIS A 6 10.07 -12.01 -24.81
C HIS A 6 10.97 -10.80 -24.60
N ALA A 7 12.15 -10.77 -25.20
CA ALA A 7 13.08 -9.64 -25.13
C ALA A 7 12.46 -8.33 -25.64
N ASP A 8 11.62 -8.37 -26.69
CA ASP A 8 10.94 -7.19 -27.20
C ASP A 8 9.87 -6.68 -26.20
N ILE A 9 9.18 -7.60 -25.53
CA ILE A 9 8.19 -7.27 -24.49
C ILE A 9 8.89 -6.60 -23.29
N LEU A 10 9.94 -7.22 -22.77
CA LEU A 10 10.71 -6.67 -21.65
C LEU A 10 11.30 -5.30 -21.99
N LYS A 11 11.80 -5.10 -23.20
CA LYS A 11 12.30 -3.80 -23.66
C LYS A 11 11.21 -2.72 -23.64
N ARG A 12 9.99 -3.02 -24.11
CA ARG A 12 8.86 -2.06 -24.05
C ARG A 12 8.44 -1.70 -22.63
N ALA A 13 8.57 -2.63 -21.69
CA ALA A 13 8.25 -2.36 -20.30
C ALA A 13 9.09 -1.20 -19.69
N PHE A 14 10.30 -0.98 -20.21
CA PHE A 14 11.14 0.16 -19.81
C PHE A 14 10.66 1.52 -20.30
N ASP A 15 9.63 1.59 -21.17
CA ASP A 15 8.95 2.83 -21.52
C ASP A 15 8.04 3.36 -20.40
N ILE A 16 7.88 2.59 -19.31
CA ILE A 16 7.05 2.90 -18.14
C ILE A 16 5.59 3.20 -18.52
N LYS A 17 5.06 2.40 -19.44
CA LYS A 17 3.67 2.44 -19.89
C LYS A 17 3.00 1.10 -19.64
N LEU A 18 1.68 1.16 -19.46
CA LEU A 18 0.85 -0.04 -19.33
C LEU A 18 1.09 -0.98 -20.52
N LEU A 19 1.45 -2.24 -20.25
CA LEU A 19 1.63 -3.23 -21.32
C LEU A 19 0.31 -3.57 -22.02
N SER A 20 0.41 -4.01 -23.26
CA SER A 20 -0.76 -4.57 -23.98
C SER A 20 -1.27 -5.85 -23.32
N ASP A 21 -2.53 -6.22 -23.63
CA ASP A 21 -3.10 -7.48 -23.13
C ASP A 21 -2.35 -8.69 -23.69
N GLU A 22 -1.92 -8.60 -24.95
CA GLU A 22 -1.15 -9.66 -25.61
C GLU A 22 0.23 -9.84 -24.97
N ASP A 23 0.94 -8.74 -24.68
CA ASP A 23 2.24 -8.78 -24.03
C ASP A 23 2.12 -9.38 -22.61
N THR A 24 1.13 -8.91 -21.87
CA THR A 24 0.86 -9.41 -20.51
C THR A 24 0.54 -10.91 -20.54
N ALA A 25 -0.33 -11.34 -21.45
CA ALA A 25 -0.67 -12.77 -21.61
C ALA A 25 0.55 -13.60 -21.99
N CYS A 26 1.45 -13.07 -22.81
CA CYS A 26 2.70 -13.73 -23.18
C CYS A 26 3.57 -13.96 -21.94
N LEU A 27 3.79 -12.94 -21.11
CA LEU A 27 4.55 -13.06 -19.86
C LEU A 27 3.91 -14.06 -18.89
N LEU A 28 2.60 -14.04 -18.73
CA LEU A 28 1.87 -14.96 -17.84
C LEU A 28 1.98 -16.45 -18.25
N ASN A 29 2.33 -16.72 -19.50
CA ASN A 29 2.45 -18.10 -20.02
C ASN A 29 3.91 -18.58 -20.13
N VAL A 30 4.87 -17.81 -19.65
CA VAL A 30 6.27 -18.27 -19.55
C VAL A 30 6.37 -19.41 -18.55
N THR A 31 6.93 -20.52 -19.00
CA THR A 31 7.19 -21.73 -18.20
C THR A 31 8.67 -22.00 -18.03
N ASP A 32 9.48 -21.51 -18.97
CA ASP A 32 10.93 -21.65 -18.96
C ASP A 32 11.56 -20.93 -17.76
N PRO A 33 12.37 -21.62 -16.94
CA PRO A 33 12.97 -21.00 -15.73
C PRO A 33 13.93 -19.87 -16.05
N GLU A 34 14.71 -19.92 -17.13
CA GLU A 34 15.66 -18.87 -17.51
C GLU A 34 14.90 -17.61 -17.93
N LEU A 35 13.83 -17.75 -18.72
CA LEU A 35 12.97 -16.62 -19.09
C LEU A 35 12.22 -16.03 -17.89
N LYS A 36 11.84 -16.85 -16.91
CA LYS A 36 11.27 -16.33 -15.66
C LYS A 36 12.27 -15.45 -14.88
N GLU A 37 13.54 -15.86 -14.84
CA GLU A 37 14.58 -15.07 -14.19
C GLU A 37 14.81 -13.73 -14.91
N GLU A 38 14.77 -13.72 -16.25
CA GLU A 38 14.79 -12.45 -17.02
C GLU A 38 13.62 -11.53 -16.66
N VAL A 39 12.42 -12.09 -16.43
CA VAL A 39 11.24 -11.33 -15.97
C VAL A 39 11.48 -10.75 -14.57
N PHE A 40 12.05 -11.51 -13.64
CA PHE A 40 12.38 -11.02 -12.31
C PHE A 40 13.40 -9.88 -12.36
N GLU A 41 14.46 -10.04 -13.15
CA GLU A 41 15.50 -9.02 -13.29
C GLU A 41 14.94 -7.74 -13.94
N ALA A 42 14.12 -7.87 -14.99
CA ALA A 42 13.44 -6.73 -15.61
C ALA A 42 12.50 -6.01 -14.62
N ALA A 43 11.74 -6.75 -13.83
CA ALA A 43 10.85 -6.21 -12.81
C ALA A 43 11.63 -5.41 -11.75
N LYS A 44 12.77 -5.93 -11.30
CA LYS A 44 13.69 -5.25 -10.39
C LYS A 44 14.21 -3.94 -11.00
N GLN A 45 14.73 -3.99 -12.21
CA GLN A 45 15.27 -2.81 -12.90
C GLN A 45 14.21 -1.73 -13.12
N ILE A 46 12.96 -2.11 -13.47
CA ILE A 46 11.83 -1.18 -13.60
C ILE A 46 11.51 -0.53 -12.25
N LYS A 47 11.46 -1.31 -11.16
CA LYS A 47 11.25 -0.75 -9.82
C LYS A 47 12.32 0.27 -9.47
N TYR A 48 13.58 -0.04 -9.69
CA TYR A 48 14.69 0.88 -9.41
C TYR A 48 14.65 2.12 -10.31
N LYS A 49 14.28 1.98 -11.58
CA LYS A 49 14.14 3.11 -12.50
C LYS A 49 13.07 4.10 -12.05
N VAL A 50 11.93 3.61 -11.53
CA VAL A 50 10.78 4.46 -11.19
C VAL A 50 10.81 4.91 -9.74
N TYR A 51 11.16 4.02 -8.82
CA TYR A 51 11.02 4.21 -7.37
C TYR A 51 12.34 4.19 -6.60
N ASP A 52 13.46 3.90 -7.29
CA ASP A 52 14.77 3.73 -6.66
C ASP A 52 14.76 2.59 -5.61
N ASN A 53 15.65 2.60 -4.61
CA ASN A 53 15.69 1.63 -3.51
C ASN A 53 14.68 1.91 -2.39
N ARG A 54 13.78 2.84 -2.58
CA ARG A 54 12.81 3.27 -1.58
C ARG A 54 11.70 2.25 -1.34
N ILE A 55 11.37 2.04 -0.06
CA ILE A 55 10.20 1.29 0.40
C ILE A 55 9.33 2.19 1.27
N VAL A 56 8.05 2.27 0.94
CA VAL A 56 7.07 3.02 1.72
C VAL A 56 6.44 2.12 2.77
N THR A 57 6.44 2.57 4.03
CA THR A 57 5.78 1.88 5.14
C THR A 57 4.52 2.60 5.59
N PHE A 58 3.54 1.83 6.05
CA PHE A 58 2.29 2.31 6.63
C PHE A 58 1.76 1.31 7.66
N ALA A 59 0.82 1.72 8.49
CA ALA A 59 0.07 0.79 9.33
C ALA A 59 -1.39 0.69 8.88
N PRO A 60 -2.01 -0.51 8.92
CA PRO A 60 -3.45 -0.64 8.82
C PRO A 60 -4.10 -0.21 10.13
N LEU A 61 -5.19 0.55 10.07
CA LEU A 61 -6.01 0.90 11.23
C LEU A 61 -7.46 0.51 10.97
N TYR A 62 -7.94 -0.52 11.68
CA TYR A 62 -9.28 -1.04 11.53
C TYR A 62 -10.25 -0.30 12.47
N LEU A 63 -11.21 0.42 11.90
CA LEU A 63 -12.18 1.23 12.65
C LEU A 63 -13.57 0.61 12.74
N GLY A 64 -13.91 -0.30 11.82
CA GLY A 64 -15.19 -0.99 11.84
C GLY A 64 -15.06 -2.43 11.33
N SER A 65 -15.51 -3.40 12.16
CA SER A 65 -15.59 -4.82 11.77
C SER A 65 -17.04 -5.28 11.55
N LYS A 66 -18.03 -4.46 11.88
CA LYS A 66 -19.44 -4.71 11.48
C LYS A 66 -19.50 -4.64 9.95
N CYS A 67 -20.13 -5.65 9.35
CA CYS A 67 -20.33 -5.73 7.91
C CYS A 67 -21.66 -6.39 7.60
N VAL A 68 -22.38 -5.88 6.61
CA VAL A 68 -23.67 -6.44 6.14
C VAL A 68 -23.49 -7.58 5.14
N ASN A 69 -22.28 -7.79 4.63
CA ASN A 69 -21.96 -8.78 3.62
C ASN A 69 -21.60 -10.14 4.20
N ASN A 70 -21.74 -11.18 3.37
CA ASN A 70 -21.45 -12.57 3.71
C ASN A 70 -20.38 -13.20 2.79
N CYS A 71 -19.28 -12.47 2.57
CA CYS A 71 -18.15 -12.98 1.77
C CYS A 71 -17.58 -14.25 2.40
N LYS A 72 -17.51 -15.35 1.64
CA LYS A 72 -17.13 -16.68 2.15
C LYS A 72 -15.74 -16.72 2.83
N TYR A 73 -14.83 -15.87 2.41
CA TYR A 73 -13.44 -15.83 2.87
C TYR A 73 -13.17 -14.85 4.03
N CYS A 74 -14.16 -14.05 4.44
CA CYS A 74 -13.92 -12.93 5.36
C CYS A 74 -14.37 -13.26 6.78
N GLY A 75 -13.47 -13.07 7.76
CA GLY A 75 -13.80 -13.22 9.18
C GLY A 75 -14.90 -12.25 9.66
N PHE A 76 -15.03 -11.09 9.04
CA PHE A 76 -16.03 -10.07 9.40
C PHE A 76 -17.42 -10.27 8.73
N ARG A 77 -17.62 -11.37 7.98
CA ARG A 77 -18.93 -11.61 7.36
C ARG A 77 -20.07 -11.61 8.37
N ALA A 78 -21.24 -11.14 7.95
CA ALA A 78 -22.41 -10.95 8.82
C ALA A 78 -22.83 -12.22 9.58
N SER A 79 -22.72 -13.39 8.95
CA SER A 79 -23.08 -14.68 9.54
C SER A 79 -22.03 -15.28 10.48
N ASN A 80 -20.83 -14.70 10.60
CA ASN A 80 -19.79 -15.25 11.48
C ASN A 80 -19.99 -14.81 12.93
N ALA A 81 -20.42 -15.73 13.77
CA ALA A 81 -20.61 -15.51 15.21
C ALA A 81 -19.30 -15.65 16.02
N SER A 82 -18.21 -16.17 15.43
CA SER A 82 -16.95 -16.42 16.12
C SER A 82 -16.11 -15.15 16.31
N VAL A 83 -16.42 -14.05 15.60
CA VAL A 83 -15.70 -12.79 15.68
C VAL A 83 -16.57 -11.72 16.33
N LYS A 84 -16.02 -11.05 17.34
CA LYS A 84 -16.64 -9.90 17.99
C LYS A 84 -16.54 -8.67 17.09
N ARG A 85 -17.69 -8.24 16.54
CA ARG A 85 -17.76 -7.12 15.59
C ARG A 85 -18.27 -5.87 16.24
N ARG A 86 -17.58 -4.75 16.01
CA ARG A 86 -17.94 -3.42 16.52
C ARG A 86 -17.46 -2.30 15.58
N VAL A 87 -17.82 -1.09 15.90
CA VAL A 87 -17.30 0.15 15.29
C VAL A 87 -16.68 0.95 16.42
N LEU A 88 -15.51 1.54 16.21
CA LEU A 88 -14.82 2.36 17.21
C LEU A 88 -15.51 3.72 17.38
N SER A 89 -15.62 4.22 18.60
CA SER A 89 -15.95 5.61 18.85
C SER A 89 -14.82 6.54 18.44
N MET A 90 -15.08 7.84 18.30
CA MET A 90 -14.04 8.81 17.95
C MET A 90 -12.97 8.94 19.05
N GLU A 91 -13.30 8.71 20.31
CA GLU A 91 -12.34 8.62 21.41
C GLU A 91 -11.41 7.42 21.27
N GLU A 92 -11.95 6.26 20.85
CA GLU A 92 -11.13 5.08 20.57
C GLU A 92 -10.26 5.29 19.33
N VAL A 93 -10.79 5.91 18.27
CA VAL A 93 -10.03 6.28 17.07
C VAL A 93 -8.84 7.16 17.44
N LYS A 94 -9.08 8.18 18.29
CA LYS A 94 -8.03 9.07 18.79
C LYS A 94 -6.97 8.27 19.55
N LYS A 95 -7.37 7.42 20.48
CA LYS A 95 -6.46 6.58 21.30
C LYS A 95 -5.58 5.67 20.46
N GLU A 96 -6.16 4.97 19.47
CA GLU A 96 -5.42 4.13 18.53
C GLU A 96 -4.41 4.96 17.72
N THR A 97 -4.82 6.14 17.28
CA THR A 97 -3.97 7.06 16.51
C THR A 97 -2.82 7.61 17.35
N GLU A 98 -3.08 7.93 18.61
CA GLU A 98 -2.03 8.38 19.56
C GLU A 98 -0.94 7.32 19.70
N VAL A 99 -1.29 6.04 19.86
CA VAL A 99 -0.30 4.95 19.93
C VAL A 99 0.51 4.87 18.62
N LEU A 100 -0.16 4.84 17.49
CA LEU A 100 0.48 4.76 16.17
C LEU A 100 1.44 5.94 15.90
N ALA A 101 1.03 7.14 16.25
CA ALA A 101 1.78 8.35 15.97
C ALA A 101 2.90 8.65 16.99
N THR A 102 2.72 8.28 18.28
CA THR A 102 3.62 8.69 19.36
C THR A 102 4.48 7.59 19.95
N LYS A 103 4.02 6.34 19.88
CA LYS A 103 4.76 5.18 20.42
C LYS A 103 5.48 4.41 19.32
N ILE A 104 4.84 4.24 18.18
CA ILE A 104 5.37 3.49 17.03
C ILE A 104 6.06 4.45 16.04
N GLY A 105 5.52 5.65 15.86
CA GLY A 105 6.07 6.67 14.97
C GLY A 105 5.60 6.58 13.52
N HIS A 106 4.46 5.92 13.26
CA HIS A 106 3.86 5.95 11.94
C HIS A 106 3.46 7.37 11.52
N LYS A 107 3.66 7.70 10.24
CA LYS A 107 3.25 8.96 9.62
C LYS A 107 2.16 8.75 8.56
N ARG A 108 1.89 7.49 8.19
CA ARG A 108 0.92 7.10 7.15
C ARG A 108 0.11 5.90 7.61
N LEU A 109 -1.22 5.99 7.41
CA LEU A 109 -2.15 4.92 7.71
C LEU A 109 -2.94 4.49 6.47
N VAL A 110 -3.41 3.24 6.50
CA VAL A 110 -4.51 2.74 5.67
C VAL A 110 -5.65 2.38 6.62
N VAL A 111 -6.71 3.17 6.59
CA VAL A 111 -7.86 2.97 7.47
C VAL A 111 -8.87 2.05 6.82
N VAL A 112 -9.36 1.05 7.57
CA VAL A 112 -10.17 -0.04 7.04
C VAL A 112 -11.53 -0.08 7.73
N TYR A 113 -12.59 -0.18 6.92
CA TYR A 113 -13.98 -0.22 7.37
C TYR A 113 -14.71 -1.43 6.79
N GLY A 114 -15.47 -2.13 7.63
CA GLY A 114 -16.52 -3.01 7.15
C GLY A 114 -17.67 -2.23 6.50
N GLU A 115 -18.35 -2.83 5.54
CA GLU A 115 -19.51 -2.20 4.88
C GLU A 115 -20.74 -2.28 5.80
N HIS A 116 -21.07 -1.18 6.47
CA HIS A 116 -22.16 -1.10 7.44
C HIS A 116 -22.73 0.32 7.53
N PRO A 117 -24.02 0.53 7.85
CA PRO A 117 -24.60 1.87 8.04
C PRO A 117 -23.90 2.73 9.10
N GLU A 118 -23.28 2.11 10.12
CA GLU A 118 -22.52 2.81 11.15
C GLU A 118 -21.12 3.27 10.68
N THR A 119 -20.66 2.82 9.51
CA THR A 119 -19.39 3.21 8.88
C THR A 119 -19.65 3.86 7.52
N ASP A 120 -20.61 4.74 7.47
CA ASP A 120 -20.97 5.55 6.30
C ASP A 120 -19.91 6.64 5.99
N ALA A 121 -20.16 7.42 4.96
CA ALA A 121 -19.24 8.48 4.54
C ALA A 121 -19.01 9.53 5.64
N ASP A 122 -20.01 9.85 6.45
CA ASP A 122 -19.88 10.85 7.50
C ASP A 122 -19.02 10.33 8.66
N TYR A 123 -19.18 9.06 9.05
CA TYR A 123 -18.28 8.41 10.02
C TYR A 123 -16.84 8.38 9.51
N ILE A 124 -16.63 8.05 8.22
CA ILE A 124 -15.28 8.06 7.61
C ILE A 124 -14.68 9.46 7.70
N VAL A 125 -15.42 10.50 7.33
CA VAL A 125 -14.96 11.90 7.40
C VAL A 125 -14.60 12.29 8.84
N ASP A 126 -15.42 11.94 9.82
CA ASP A 126 -15.17 12.27 11.23
C ASP A 126 -13.96 11.50 11.78
N SER A 127 -13.78 10.24 11.38
CA SER A 127 -12.57 9.49 11.74
C SER A 127 -11.31 10.12 11.12
N MET A 128 -11.37 10.61 9.88
CA MET A 128 -10.26 11.33 9.23
C MET A 128 -9.89 12.61 10.00
N LYS A 129 -10.89 13.42 10.36
CA LYS A 129 -10.65 14.64 11.17
C LYS A 129 -10.02 14.31 12.52
N THR A 130 -10.49 13.24 13.16
CA THR A 130 -9.97 12.77 14.45
C THR A 130 -8.51 12.35 14.31
N ILE A 131 -8.17 11.55 13.29
CA ILE A 131 -6.81 11.06 13.02
C ILE A 131 -5.85 12.23 12.75
N TYR A 132 -6.21 13.15 11.85
CA TYR A 132 -5.38 14.32 11.53
C TYR A 132 -5.30 15.34 12.68
N GLY A 133 -6.25 15.30 13.61
CA GLY A 133 -6.27 16.14 14.79
C GLY A 133 -5.30 15.70 15.90
N VAL A 134 -4.78 14.46 15.85
CA VAL A 134 -3.79 13.99 16.82
C VAL A 134 -2.44 14.63 16.54
N LYS A 135 -1.97 15.43 17.51
CA LYS A 135 -0.68 16.10 17.49
C LYS A 135 -0.13 16.15 18.91
N GLU A 136 0.77 15.23 19.20
CA GLU A 136 1.32 15.06 20.55
C GLU A 136 2.85 15.21 20.51
N LYS A 137 3.42 15.79 21.56
CA LYS A 137 4.88 15.97 21.63
C LYS A 137 5.58 14.62 21.77
N VAL A 138 6.61 14.40 20.94
CA VAL A 138 7.52 13.24 20.99
C VAL A 138 8.96 13.74 20.90
N LYS A 139 9.76 13.55 21.96
CA LYS A 139 11.14 14.07 22.04
C LYS A 139 11.20 15.55 21.56
N ASP A 140 11.88 15.81 20.45
CA ASP A 140 12.01 17.16 19.85
C ASP A 140 10.93 17.44 18.78
N GLY A 141 10.13 16.43 18.41
CA GLY A 141 9.15 16.50 17.34
C GLY A 141 7.69 16.38 17.76
N CYS A 142 6.88 16.07 16.76
CA CYS A 142 5.44 15.87 16.90
C CYS A 142 5.05 14.47 16.38
N GLY A 143 4.40 13.69 17.24
CA GLY A 143 3.71 12.47 16.85
C GLY A 143 2.40 12.82 16.17
N GLU A 144 2.34 12.68 14.86
CA GLU A 144 1.18 12.99 14.03
C GLU A 144 1.10 12.09 12.81
N ILE A 145 -0.11 11.83 12.34
CA ILE A 145 -0.36 11.18 11.06
C ILE A 145 -0.47 12.24 9.97
N ARG A 146 0.37 12.13 8.94
CA ARG A 146 0.47 13.10 7.85
C ARG A 146 -0.27 12.66 6.60
N ARG A 147 -0.63 11.37 6.48
CA ARG A 147 -1.37 10.81 5.36
C ARG A 147 -2.24 9.63 5.77
N VAL A 148 -3.50 9.64 5.32
CA VAL A 148 -4.46 8.56 5.55
C VAL A 148 -5.04 8.11 4.21
N ASN A 149 -4.85 6.84 3.88
CA ASN A 149 -5.53 6.18 2.78
C ASN A 149 -6.77 5.47 3.32
N VAL A 150 -7.79 5.37 2.50
CA VAL A 150 -9.10 4.81 2.89
C VAL A 150 -9.36 3.53 2.12
N ASN A 151 -9.53 2.42 2.85
CA ASN A 151 -10.03 1.15 2.32
C ASN A 151 -11.46 0.96 2.85
N ALA A 152 -12.44 1.30 2.01
CA ALA A 152 -13.85 1.26 2.35
C ALA A 152 -14.68 0.63 1.22
N ALA A 153 -15.96 0.37 1.50
CA ALA A 153 -16.90 -0.11 0.51
C ALA A 153 -17.17 0.91 -0.62
N PRO A 154 -17.65 0.46 -1.78
CA PRO A 154 -18.10 1.36 -2.84
C PRO A 154 -19.18 2.33 -2.36
N MET A 155 -19.08 3.59 -2.76
CA MET A 155 -20.03 4.66 -2.42
C MET A 155 -20.54 5.35 -3.68
N CYS A 156 -21.58 6.16 -3.55
CA CYS A 156 -22.02 7.06 -4.62
C CYS A 156 -21.05 8.26 -4.76
N VAL A 157 -21.13 8.97 -5.88
CA VAL A 157 -20.26 10.12 -6.17
C VAL A 157 -20.39 11.22 -5.11
N ALA A 158 -21.60 11.45 -4.58
CA ALA A 158 -21.82 12.45 -3.54
C ALA A 158 -21.06 12.15 -2.24
N ASP A 159 -21.05 10.88 -1.81
CA ASP A 159 -20.31 10.46 -0.63
C ASP A 159 -18.79 10.46 -0.87
N MET A 160 -18.36 10.03 -2.08
CA MET A 160 -16.94 10.14 -2.47
C MET A 160 -16.44 11.60 -2.45
N LYS A 161 -17.28 12.59 -2.80
CA LYS A 161 -16.93 14.01 -2.67
C LYS A 161 -16.67 14.44 -1.24
N LYS A 162 -17.46 13.94 -0.27
CA LYS A 162 -17.19 14.19 1.15
C LYS A 162 -15.80 13.68 1.57
N LEU A 163 -15.42 12.49 1.10
CA LEU A 163 -14.11 11.90 1.37
C LEU A 163 -12.99 12.72 0.72
N HIS A 164 -13.18 13.16 -0.52
CA HIS A 164 -12.23 14.04 -1.22
C HIS A 164 -12.02 15.35 -0.43
N GLU A 165 -13.09 16.01 -0.02
CA GLU A 165 -13.05 17.24 0.77
C GLU A 165 -12.41 17.06 2.15
N ALA A 166 -12.54 15.88 2.75
CA ALA A 166 -11.85 15.52 4.00
C ALA A 166 -10.33 15.29 3.83
N GLY A 167 -9.82 15.32 2.61
CA GLY A 167 -8.38 15.23 2.31
C GLY A 167 -7.83 13.82 2.46
N ILE A 168 -8.60 12.79 2.06
CA ILE A 168 -8.08 11.44 2.02
C ILE A 168 -6.88 11.31 1.07
N GLY A 169 -6.07 10.29 1.30
CA GLY A 169 -5.07 9.83 0.36
C GLY A 169 -5.65 8.99 -0.77
N THR A 170 -5.05 7.82 -0.95
CA THR A 170 -5.53 6.82 -1.90
C THR A 170 -6.87 6.25 -1.43
N PHE A 171 -7.86 6.20 -2.32
CA PHE A 171 -9.08 5.42 -2.12
C PHE A 171 -8.87 4.00 -2.66
N GLN A 172 -9.10 3.00 -1.82
CA GLN A 172 -8.83 1.58 -2.14
C GLN A 172 -10.12 0.77 -2.11
N VAL A 173 -10.47 0.16 -3.23
CA VAL A 173 -11.53 -0.85 -3.32
C VAL A 173 -11.02 -2.00 -4.20
N PHE A 174 -10.84 -3.17 -3.60
CA PHE A 174 -10.41 -4.33 -4.35
C PHE A 174 -11.61 -5.05 -4.98
N GLN A 175 -11.48 -5.42 -6.25
CA GLN A 175 -12.50 -6.21 -6.95
C GLN A 175 -12.62 -7.62 -6.38
N GLU A 176 -11.61 -8.08 -5.67
CA GLU A 176 -11.40 -9.41 -5.09
C GLU A 176 -11.11 -10.47 -6.15
N THR A 177 -11.93 -10.60 -7.18
CA THR A 177 -11.67 -11.36 -8.41
C THR A 177 -12.42 -10.75 -9.58
N TYR A 178 -11.82 -10.74 -10.75
CA TYR A 178 -12.47 -10.32 -12.00
C TYR A 178 -13.27 -11.44 -12.65
N ASN A 179 -13.13 -12.69 -12.18
CA ASN A 179 -13.94 -13.81 -12.65
C ASN A 179 -15.37 -13.68 -12.11
N HIS A 180 -16.30 -13.34 -13.00
CA HIS A 180 -17.69 -13.05 -12.65
C HIS A 180 -18.42 -14.25 -11.99
N GLU A 181 -18.14 -15.48 -12.47
CA GLU A 181 -18.76 -16.68 -11.93
C GLU A 181 -18.25 -17.01 -10.51
N ILE A 182 -16.94 -16.88 -10.29
CA ILE A 182 -16.34 -17.05 -8.97
C ILE A 182 -16.79 -15.93 -8.04
N TYR A 183 -16.88 -14.69 -8.56
CA TYR A 183 -17.34 -13.55 -7.77
C TYR A 183 -18.73 -13.80 -7.16
N LYS A 184 -19.69 -14.30 -7.95
CA LYS A 184 -21.03 -14.69 -7.47
C LYS A 184 -20.99 -15.80 -6.42
N GLN A 185 -20.09 -16.76 -6.58
CA GLN A 185 -19.98 -17.88 -5.63
C GLN A 185 -19.47 -17.45 -4.26
N VAL A 186 -18.58 -16.46 -4.19
CA VAL A 186 -17.96 -16.01 -2.94
C VAL A 186 -18.61 -14.78 -2.31
N HIS A 187 -19.45 -14.06 -3.08
CA HIS A 187 -20.24 -12.91 -2.62
C HIS A 187 -21.73 -13.21 -2.85
N PRO A 188 -22.47 -13.69 -1.82
CA PRO A 188 -23.86 -14.10 -1.96
C PRO A 188 -24.75 -13.01 -2.53
N GLU A 189 -25.71 -13.39 -3.37
CA GLU A 189 -26.76 -12.51 -3.88
C GLU A 189 -27.57 -11.91 -2.72
N GLY A 190 -28.09 -10.70 -2.91
CA GLY A 190 -28.84 -9.98 -1.88
C GLY A 190 -27.98 -9.21 -0.88
N THR A 191 -26.65 -9.30 -0.97
CA THR A 191 -25.73 -8.42 -0.23
C THR A 191 -25.26 -7.27 -1.12
N LEU A 192 -24.82 -6.15 -0.51
CA LEU A 192 -24.30 -5.00 -1.27
C LEU A 192 -23.08 -5.40 -2.10
N LYS A 193 -22.17 -6.17 -1.52
CA LYS A 193 -20.96 -6.67 -2.21
C LYS A 193 -21.29 -7.69 -3.30
N GLY A 194 -22.45 -8.32 -3.28
CA GLY A 194 -22.94 -9.22 -4.35
C GLY A 194 -23.13 -8.51 -5.69
N ASN A 195 -23.25 -7.19 -5.70
CA ASN A 195 -23.36 -6.42 -6.95
C ASN A 195 -21.95 -6.20 -7.58
N TYR A 196 -21.58 -7.07 -8.51
CA TYR A 196 -20.30 -7.06 -9.21
C TYR A 196 -19.98 -5.72 -9.87
N ARG A 197 -20.94 -5.15 -10.63
CA ARG A 197 -20.72 -3.89 -11.37
C ARG A 197 -20.62 -2.69 -10.43
N TRP A 198 -21.41 -2.66 -9.38
CA TRP A 198 -21.33 -1.60 -8.37
C TRP A 198 -19.92 -1.50 -7.77
N ARG A 199 -19.30 -2.66 -7.53
CA ARG A 199 -17.94 -2.74 -7.00
C ARG A 199 -16.90 -2.43 -8.08
N LEU A 200 -17.02 -2.99 -9.27
CA LEU A 200 -16.08 -2.78 -10.38
C LEU A 200 -15.93 -1.29 -10.72
N TYR A 201 -17.02 -0.54 -10.78
CA TYR A 201 -17.02 0.89 -11.08
C TYR A 201 -16.89 1.80 -9.86
N ALA A 202 -16.45 1.28 -8.71
CA ALA A 202 -16.26 2.10 -7.50
C ALA A 202 -15.18 3.15 -7.68
N LEU A 203 -14.05 2.77 -8.30
CA LEU A 203 -12.94 3.70 -8.55
C LEU A 203 -13.29 4.76 -9.60
N HIS A 204 -14.13 4.44 -10.59
CA HIS A 204 -14.66 5.43 -11.51
C HIS A 204 -15.43 6.53 -10.77
N ARG A 205 -16.34 6.16 -9.86
CA ARG A 205 -17.08 7.12 -9.03
C ARG A 205 -16.17 7.93 -8.10
N ALA A 206 -15.10 7.31 -7.58
CA ALA A 206 -14.09 8.03 -6.81
C ALA A 206 -13.39 9.10 -7.66
N MET A 207 -12.97 8.75 -8.88
CA MET A 207 -12.32 9.68 -9.81
C MET A 207 -13.27 10.77 -10.32
N GLU A 208 -14.53 10.44 -10.58
CA GLU A 208 -15.59 11.43 -10.89
C GLU A 208 -15.81 12.42 -9.72
N ALA A 209 -15.60 11.98 -8.49
CA ALA A 209 -15.70 12.81 -7.29
C ALA A 209 -14.45 13.69 -7.05
N GLY A 210 -13.39 13.55 -7.86
CA GLY A 210 -12.14 14.30 -7.74
C GLY A 210 -11.03 13.57 -6.97
N ILE A 211 -11.24 12.31 -6.55
CA ILE A 211 -10.19 11.49 -5.94
C ILE A 211 -9.33 10.94 -7.07
N ASP A 212 -8.18 11.55 -7.29
CA ASP A 212 -7.27 11.22 -8.39
C ASP A 212 -6.17 10.19 -8.01
N ASP A 213 -6.21 9.69 -6.80
CA ASP A 213 -5.31 8.65 -6.29
C ASP A 213 -6.13 7.42 -5.86
N VAL A 214 -6.11 6.39 -6.70
CA VAL A 214 -6.90 5.17 -6.49
C VAL A 214 -6.03 3.92 -6.51
N ALA A 215 -6.50 2.87 -5.81
CA ALA A 215 -5.82 1.58 -5.76
C ALA A 215 -6.73 0.44 -6.21
N ILE A 216 -6.22 -0.38 -7.12
CA ILE A 216 -6.83 -1.66 -7.51
C ILE A 216 -6.22 -2.82 -6.72
N GLY A 217 -6.93 -3.94 -6.69
CA GLY A 217 -6.43 -5.18 -6.10
C GLY A 217 -7.35 -6.36 -6.30
N THR A 218 -6.79 -7.54 -6.14
CA THR A 218 -7.51 -8.82 -6.10
C THR A 218 -7.04 -9.66 -4.92
N LEU A 219 -7.92 -10.50 -4.41
CA LEU A 219 -7.58 -11.48 -3.39
C LEU A 219 -7.17 -12.78 -4.09
N PHE A 220 -5.87 -12.95 -4.30
CA PHE A 220 -5.33 -14.11 -4.99
C PHE A 220 -5.58 -15.41 -4.22
N GLY A 221 -6.09 -16.41 -4.93
CA GLY A 221 -6.55 -17.68 -4.36
C GLY A 221 -8.05 -17.93 -4.54
N LEU A 222 -8.84 -16.90 -4.84
CA LEU A 222 -10.26 -17.05 -5.16
C LEU A 222 -10.47 -17.66 -6.54
N SER A 223 -9.76 -17.16 -7.54
CA SER A 223 -9.87 -17.56 -8.95
C SER A 223 -8.48 -17.89 -9.52
N ASN A 224 -8.45 -18.26 -10.80
CA ASN A 224 -7.18 -18.40 -11.52
C ASN A 224 -6.41 -17.08 -11.50
N TRP A 225 -5.23 -17.09 -10.92
CA TRP A 225 -4.44 -15.88 -10.70
C TRP A 225 -4.02 -15.18 -12.01
N LYS A 226 -3.78 -15.93 -13.09
CA LYS A 226 -3.46 -15.35 -14.40
C LYS A 226 -4.63 -14.54 -14.95
N PHE A 227 -5.85 -15.06 -14.78
CA PHE A 227 -7.08 -14.36 -15.17
C PHE A 227 -7.25 -13.07 -14.37
N ASP A 228 -7.01 -13.11 -13.07
CA ASP A 228 -7.13 -11.94 -12.21
C ASP A 228 -6.04 -10.90 -12.52
N VAL A 229 -4.81 -11.30 -12.84
CA VAL A 229 -3.76 -10.36 -13.33
C VAL A 229 -4.21 -9.68 -14.63
N MET A 230 -4.73 -10.42 -15.60
CA MET A 230 -5.28 -9.85 -16.83
C MET A 230 -6.43 -8.87 -16.53
N GLY A 231 -7.30 -9.22 -15.59
CA GLY A 231 -8.38 -8.35 -15.13
C GLY A 231 -7.88 -7.05 -14.51
N MET A 232 -6.81 -7.09 -13.72
CA MET A 232 -6.18 -5.90 -13.14
C MET A 232 -5.59 -5.00 -14.22
N VAL A 233 -4.90 -5.53 -15.21
CA VAL A 233 -4.35 -4.78 -16.34
C VAL A 233 -5.47 -4.14 -17.17
N ALA A 234 -6.55 -4.90 -17.44
CA ALA A 234 -7.72 -4.37 -18.14
C ALA A 234 -8.42 -3.24 -17.36
N HIS A 235 -8.53 -3.37 -16.03
CA HIS A 235 -9.10 -2.32 -15.17
C HIS A 235 -8.21 -1.07 -15.15
N ALA A 236 -6.89 -1.22 -15.05
CA ALA A 236 -5.95 -0.11 -15.15
C ALA A 236 -6.12 0.64 -16.49
N ARG A 237 -6.21 -0.10 -17.59
CA ARG A 237 -6.45 0.46 -18.93
C ARG A 237 -7.79 1.19 -19.05
N ASP A 238 -8.83 0.66 -18.41
CA ASP A 238 -10.15 1.28 -18.42
C ASP A 238 -10.15 2.62 -17.67
N LEU A 239 -9.45 2.69 -16.54
CA LEU A 239 -9.22 3.93 -15.79
C LEU A 239 -8.43 4.95 -16.64
N GLU A 240 -7.33 4.53 -17.30
CA GLU A 240 -6.57 5.41 -18.20
C GLU A 240 -7.43 5.96 -19.34
N ARG A 241 -8.27 5.12 -19.96
CA ARG A 241 -9.14 5.53 -21.06
C ARG A 241 -10.18 6.56 -20.64
N ASN A 242 -10.77 6.40 -19.46
CA ASN A 242 -11.86 7.25 -19.00
C ASN A 242 -11.39 8.54 -18.32
N PHE A 243 -10.24 8.49 -17.62
CA PHE A 243 -9.76 9.61 -16.79
C PHE A 243 -8.39 10.15 -17.21
N GLY A 244 -7.70 9.45 -18.11
CA GLY A 244 -6.31 9.77 -18.49
C GLY A 244 -5.31 9.46 -17.36
N LEU A 245 -5.70 8.64 -16.40
CA LEU A 245 -4.92 8.23 -15.22
C LEU A 245 -5.19 6.77 -14.92
N GLY A 246 -4.12 5.99 -14.75
CA GLY A 246 -4.20 4.64 -14.20
C GLY A 246 -4.20 4.62 -12.66
N PRO A 247 -4.25 3.43 -12.05
CA PRO A 247 -4.18 3.31 -10.60
C PRO A 247 -2.80 3.70 -10.07
N HIS A 248 -2.77 4.49 -9.01
CA HIS A 248 -1.51 4.86 -8.35
C HIS A 248 -0.86 3.66 -7.64
N THR A 249 -1.67 2.76 -7.09
CA THR A 249 -1.19 1.56 -6.42
C THR A 249 -1.96 0.31 -6.83
N VAL A 250 -1.26 -0.83 -6.74
CA VAL A 250 -1.77 -2.18 -6.97
C VAL A 250 -1.47 -3.02 -5.74
N SER A 251 -2.49 -3.60 -5.14
CA SER A 251 -2.35 -4.48 -3.97
C SER A 251 -2.60 -5.93 -4.35
N VAL A 252 -1.75 -6.81 -3.83
CA VAL A 252 -1.71 -8.22 -4.21
C VAL A 252 -1.85 -9.17 -3.00
N PRO A 253 -2.92 -9.04 -2.18
CA PRO A 253 -3.11 -9.94 -1.05
C PRO A 253 -3.41 -11.36 -1.52
N ARG A 254 -2.81 -12.37 -0.84
CA ARG A 254 -3.25 -13.76 -0.95
C ARG A 254 -4.34 -14.06 0.06
N LEU A 255 -5.11 -15.09 -0.24
CA LEU A 255 -6.14 -15.63 0.65
C LEU A 255 -5.48 -16.24 1.88
N GLU A 256 -5.91 -15.81 3.06
CA GLU A 256 -5.42 -16.30 4.34
C GLU A 256 -6.56 -16.86 5.20
N PRO A 257 -6.29 -17.85 6.05
CA PRO A 257 -7.27 -18.38 6.98
C PRO A 257 -7.90 -17.30 7.86
N ALA A 258 -9.19 -17.46 8.15
CA ALA A 258 -9.94 -16.59 9.05
C ALA A 258 -10.81 -17.44 10.00
N VAL A 259 -10.87 -17.03 11.24
CA VAL A 259 -11.67 -17.75 12.26
C VAL A 259 -13.14 -17.82 11.85
N GLY A 260 -13.74 -19.00 12.03
CA GLY A 260 -15.11 -19.28 11.65
C GLY A 260 -15.34 -19.32 10.14
N THR A 261 -14.29 -19.47 9.33
CA THR A 261 -14.37 -19.58 7.88
C THR A 261 -13.81 -20.92 7.44
N GLU A 262 -14.55 -21.63 6.60
CA GLU A 262 -14.11 -22.87 5.95
C GLU A 262 -13.52 -22.55 4.60
N PHE A 263 -12.45 -23.28 4.19
CA PHE A 263 -11.72 -23.06 2.94
C PHE A 263 -11.67 -24.31 2.05
N ASP A 264 -12.48 -25.30 2.34
CA ASP A 264 -12.61 -26.54 1.55
C ASP A 264 -13.09 -26.32 0.10
N TRP A 265 -13.76 -25.20 -0.15
CA TRP A 265 -14.21 -24.75 -1.46
C TRP A 265 -13.11 -24.09 -2.30
N VAL A 266 -11.96 -23.73 -1.73
CA VAL A 266 -10.88 -23.03 -2.43
C VAL A 266 -10.09 -24.02 -3.28
N LYS A 267 -10.08 -23.78 -4.58
CA LYS A 267 -9.40 -24.65 -5.58
C LYS A 267 -8.18 -23.97 -6.21
N ASN A 268 -8.02 -22.68 -6.00
CA ASN A 268 -7.04 -21.88 -6.73
C ASN A 268 -5.98 -21.27 -5.78
N TRP A 269 -5.57 -22.03 -4.76
CA TRP A 269 -4.45 -21.60 -3.89
C TRP A 269 -3.24 -21.24 -4.75
N VAL A 270 -2.62 -20.09 -4.41
CA VAL A 270 -1.45 -19.60 -5.15
C VAL A 270 -0.20 -20.03 -4.41
N SER A 271 0.65 -20.80 -5.10
CA SER A 271 1.96 -21.20 -4.55
C SER A 271 2.87 -19.98 -4.34
N ASP A 272 3.91 -20.16 -3.54
CA ASP A 272 4.90 -19.10 -3.32
C ASP A 272 5.63 -18.71 -4.62
N ASP A 273 5.95 -19.68 -5.47
CA ASP A 273 6.57 -19.41 -6.76
C ASP A 273 5.64 -18.67 -7.71
N ASP A 274 4.36 -19.07 -7.79
CA ASP A 274 3.38 -18.37 -8.59
C ASP A 274 3.15 -16.95 -8.06
N PHE A 275 3.14 -16.78 -6.73
CA PHE A 275 2.96 -15.47 -6.12
C PHE A 275 4.13 -14.53 -6.43
N ARG A 276 5.36 -14.99 -6.28
CA ARG A 276 6.54 -14.22 -6.68
C ARG A 276 6.48 -13.83 -8.15
N TYR A 277 6.11 -14.77 -9.01
CA TYR A 277 6.05 -14.56 -10.44
C TYR A 277 4.95 -13.57 -10.84
N LEU A 278 3.73 -13.68 -10.28
CA LEU A 278 2.65 -12.73 -10.58
C LEU A 278 3.00 -11.30 -10.14
N VAL A 279 3.71 -11.12 -9.02
CA VAL A 279 4.17 -9.80 -8.57
C VAL A 279 5.18 -9.22 -9.56
N ALA A 280 6.12 -10.03 -10.07
CA ALA A 280 7.06 -9.60 -11.10
C ALA A 280 6.37 -9.21 -12.41
N VAL A 281 5.41 -10.02 -12.87
CA VAL A 281 4.62 -9.71 -14.07
C VAL A 281 3.80 -8.42 -13.88
N LEU A 282 3.16 -8.21 -12.72
CA LEU A 282 2.42 -6.97 -12.44
C LEU A 282 3.33 -5.74 -12.39
N ARG A 283 4.57 -5.86 -11.87
CA ARG A 283 5.55 -4.78 -11.93
C ARG A 283 5.87 -4.36 -13.37
N ILE A 284 5.95 -5.33 -14.28
CA ILE A 284 6.23 -5.09 -15.69
C ILE A 284 4.98 -4.58 -16.41
N ALA A 285 3.81 -5.17 -16.11
CA ALA A 285 2.57 -4.85 -16.81
C ALA A 285 2.00 -3.47 -16.46
N ILE A 286 2.13 -3.04 -15.19
CA ILE A 286 1.69 -1.72 -14.70
C ILE A 286 2.91 -1.02 -14.06
N PRO A 287 3.91 -0.63 -14.85
CA PRO A 287 5.24 -0.28 -14.34
C PRO A 287 5.28 0.99 -13.49
N TYR A 288 4.36 1.91 -13.70
CA TYR A 288 4.24 3.16 -12.94
C TYR A 288 3.54 2.99 -11.58
N ALA A 289 2.79 1.91 -11.37
CA ALA A 289 2.04 1.73 -10.12
C ALA A 289 2.92 1.28 -8.95
N GLY A 290 2.62 1.79 -7.77
CA GLY A 290 3.20 1.26 -6.54
C GLY A 290 2.64 -0.13 -6.24
N LEU A 291 3.50 -1.15 -6.08
CA LEU A 291 3.06 -2.49 -5.67
C LEU A 291 3.08 -2.64 -4.16
N ILE A 292 1.97 -3.10 -3.60
CA ILE A 292 1.79 -3.33 -2.16
C ILE A 292 1.73 -4.82 -1.88
N VAL A 293 2.66 -5.31 -1.05
CA VAL A 293 2.58 -6.62 -0.40
C VAL A 293 2.45 -6.40 1.09
N THR A 294 1.49 -7.06 1.71
CA THR A 294 1.14 -6.84 3.12
C THR A 294 1.65 -7.93 4.03
N ASN A 295 1.61 -7.68 5.33
CA ASN A 295 1.96 -8.62 6.40
C ASN A 295 1.02 -9.86 6.49
N ARG A 296 0.15 -10.07 5.51
CA ARG A 296 -0.45 -11.39 5.24
C ARG A 296 0.64 -12.41 4.94
N GLU A 297 1.67 -11.96 4.21
CA GLU A 297 2.81 -12.77 3.84
C GLU A 297 3.80 -12.91 5.00
N LYS A 298 4.50 -14.05 5.00
CA LYS A 298 5.61 -14.29 5.92
C LYS A 298 6.82 -13.40 5.57
N PRO A 299 7.69 -13.09 6.56
CA PRO A 299 8.88 -12.27 6.33
C PRO A 299 9.75 -12.72 5.15
N GLU A 300 9.91 -14.04 4.97
CA GLU A 300 10.74 -14.61 3.90
C GLU A 300 10.17 -14.30 2.51
N MET A 301 8.84 -14.37 2.37
CA MET A 301 8.16 -14.03 1.12
C MET A 301 8.34 -12.53 0.81
N ILE A 302 8.10 -11.65 1.78
CA ILE A 302 8.26 -10.21 1.59
C ILE A 302 9.71 -9.88 1.22
N ARG A 303 10.69 -10.48 1.91
CA ARG A 303 12.11 -10.31 1.62
C ARG A 303 12.46 -10.73 0.18
N SER A 304 11.88 -11.82 -0.31
CA SER A 304 12.11 -12.29 -1.68
C SER A 304 11.57 -11.36 -2.76
N LEU A 305 10.67 -10.44 -2.40
CA LEU A 305 10.01 -9.49 -3.29
C LEU A 305 10.49 -8.05 -3.11
N ILE A 306 11.37 -7.78 -2.14
CA ILE A 306 11.69 -6.41 -1.70
C ILE A 306 12.26 -5.54 -2.81
N ASP A 307 12.99 -6.13 -3.75
CA ASP A 307 13.55 -5.43 -4.92
C ASP A 307 12.51 -5.14 -6.01
N ILE A 308 11.28 -5.65 -5.88
CA ILE A 308 10.21 -5.52 -6.89
C ILE A 308 9.06 -4.66 -6.39
N ILE A 309 8.72 -4.79 -5.09
CA ILE A 309 7.64 -4.04 -4.45
C ILE A 309 8.09 -2.63 -4.05
N THR A 310 7.12 -1.78 -3.76
CA THR A 310 7.38 -0.39 -3.33
C THR A 310 6.76 -0.04 -1.99
N GLN A 311 5.80 -0.82 -1.53
CA GLN A 311 5.08 -0.53 -0.29
C GLN A 311 4.82 -1.82 0.49
N ARG A 312 4.92 -1.72 1.81
CA ARG A 312 4.50 -2.75 2.76
C ARG A 312 3.94 -2.12 4.03
N ASP A 313 3.08 -2.82 4.72
CA ASP A 313 2.69 -2.45 6.07
C ASP A 313 3.75 -2.91 7.10
N ALA A 314 3.72 -2.29 8.26
CA ALA A 314 4.63 -2.58 9.35
C ALA A 314 3.91 -2.37 10.69
N ASP A 315 4.30 -3.12 11.73
CA ASP A 315 3.66 -3.14 13.05
C ASP A 315 2.12 -3.30 12.93
N SER A 316 1.71 -4.26 12.11
CA SER A 316 0.30 -4.42 11.73
C SER A 316 -0.51 -5.07 12.84
N ARG A 317 -1.60 -4.42 13.23
CA ARG A 317 -2.60 -4.95 14.16
C ARG A 317 -3.97 -4.75 13.56
N ILE A 318 -4.59 -5.84 13.14
CA ILE A 318 -5.85 -5.81 12.38
C ILE A 318 -7.10 -6.08 13.20
N GLY A 319 -6.96 -6.17 14.52
CA GLY A 319 -8.09 -6.15 15.46
C GLY A 319 -8.50 -4.72 15.80
N LEU A 320 -9.79 -4.49 16.08
CA LEU A 320 -10.28 -3.18 16.49
C LEU A 320 -9.84 -2.86 17.93
N GLY A 321 -9.19 -1.70 18.10
CA GLY A 321 -8.63 -1.29 19.38
C GLY A 321 -7.33 -2.03 19.76
N SER A 322 -6.70 -2.73 18.82
CA SER A 322 -5.57 -3.61 19.12
C SER A 322 -4.27 -2.89 19.38
N TYR A 323 -4.08 -1.67 18.88
CA TYR A 323 -2.88 -0.89 19.15
C TYR A 323 -2.84 -0.44 20.60
N SER A 324 -3.88 0.23 21.08
CA SER A 324 -3.94 0.67 22.48
C SER A 324 -3.95 -0.50 23.45
N GLU A 325 -4.70 -1.55 23.15
CA GLU A 325 -4.77 -2.77 23.99
C GLU A 325 -3.39 -3.44 24.14
N ALA A 326 -2.63 -3.59 23.04
CA ALA A 326 -1.31 -4.19 23.06
C ALA A 326 -0.30 -3.37 23.88
N TYR A 327 -0.32 -2.05 23.73
CA TYR A 327 0.57 -1.17 24.48
C TYR A 327 0.20 -1.06 25.96
N GLU A 328 -1.07 -1.16 26.33
CA GLU A 328 -1.52 -1.18 27.72
C GLU A 328 -1.17 -2.50 28.43
N SER A 329 -1.30 -3.62 27.71
CA SER A 329 -0.99 -4.96 28.26
C SER A 329 0.48 -5.34 28.20
N GLY A 330 1.26 -4.71 27.32
CA GLY A 330 2.63 -5.09 26.99
C GLY A 330 2.73 -6.31 26.05
N GLU A 331 1.61 -6.81 25.54
CA GLU A 331 1.54 -7.97 24.64
C GLU A 331 1.66 -7.55 23.16
N LEU A 332 2.83 -7.08 22.78
CA LEU A 332 3.04 -6.44 21.47
C LEU A 332 2.97 -7.38 20.25
N THR A 333 3.13 -8.69 20.43
CA THR A 333 3.16 -9.67 19.32
C THR A 333 1.97 -10.62 19.28
N THR A 334 1.04 -10.51 20.23
CA THR A 334 -0.11 -11.42 20.34
C THR A 334 -1.18 -11.06 19.32
N GLN A 335 -1.60 -12.04 18.51
CA GLN A 335 -2.74 -11.92 17.61
C GLN A 335 -3.99 -12.46 18.31
N LYS A 336 -5.10 -11.70 18.25
CA LYS A 336 -6.40 -12.09 18.84
C LYS A 336 -7.36 -12.47 17.72
N GLU A 337 -7.42 -13.75 17.42
CA GLU A 337 -8.18 -14.31 16.29
C GLU A 337 -9.68 -13.94 16.30
N ASP A 338 -10.29 -13.83 17.50
CA ASP A 338 -11.68 -13.46 17.66
C ASP A 338 -12.02 -11.99 17.40
N LYS A 339 -11.02 -11.17 17.08
CA LYS A 339 -11.15 -9.73 16.83
C LYS A 339 -10.67 -9.30 15.45
N GLN A 340 -10.04 -10.18 14.68
CA GLN A 340 -9.38 -9.81 13.43
C GLN A 340 -10.01 -10.47 12.20
N GLN A 341 -9.74 -9.90 11.03
CA GLN A 341 -10.33 -10.30 9.76
C GLN A 341 -9.73 -11.60 9.21
N PHE A 342 -8.44 -11.81 9.41
CA PHE A 342 -7.63 -12.94 8.97
C PHE A 342 -6.37 -13.01 9.84
N MET A 343 -5.52 -14.04 9.66
CA MET A 343 -4.24 -14.15 10.35
C MET A 343 -3.13 -13.41 9.61
N LEU A 344 -2.22 -12.78 10.37
CA LEU A 344 -1.03 -12.13 9.83
C LEU A 344 0.14 -13.12 9.78
N GLY A 345 0.91 -13.09 8.70
CA GLY A 345 2.16 -13.83 8.54
C GLY A 345 3.37 -13.12 9.19
N ASP A 346 3.34 -11.78 9.26
CA ASP A 346 4.38 -10.95 9.88
C ASP A 346 3.75 -9.95 10.86
N ASN A 347 4.15 -9.98 12.13
CA ASN A 347 3.68 -9.09 13.18
C ASN A 347 4.83 -8.35 13.89
N ARG A 348 5.98 -8.26 13.23
CA ARG A 348 7.14 -7.52 13.74
C ARG A 348 6.84 -6.03 13.87
N SER A 349 7.52 -5.39 14.81
CA SER A 349 7.45 -3.94 15.04
C SER A 349 7.96 -3.13 13.83
N LEU A 350 7.58 -1.86 13.78
CA LEU A 350 8.09 -0.93 12.75
C LEU A 350 9.61 -0.80 12.82
N ASP A 351 10.19 -0.76 14.03
CA ASP A 351 11.65 -0.66 14.23
C ASP A 351 12.39 -1.88 13.66
N GLU A 352 11.91 -3.11 13.94
CA GLU A 352 12.52 -4.33 13.40
C GLU A 352 12.45 -4.39 11.86
N ILE A 353 11.33 -3.97 11.29
CA ILE A 353 11.13 -3.94 9.83
C ILE A 353 12.03 -2.88 9.19
N ILE A 354 12.12 -1.69 9.78
CA ILE A 354 13.00 -0.62 9.30
C ILE A 354 14.47 -1.05 9.40
N CYS A 355 14.86 -1.69 10.50
CA CYS A 355 16.22 -2.22 10.67
C CYS A 355 16.57 -3.21 9.55
N GLU A 356 15.68 -4.17 9.25
CA GLU A 356 15.86 -5.13 8.16
C GLU A 356 15.95 -4.45 6.79
N LEU A 357 15.06 -3.51 6.49
CA LEU A 357 15.05 -2.80 5.22
C LEU A 357 16.33 -2.00 4.99
N ALA A 358 16.80 -1.32 6.02
CA ALA A 358 18.06 -0.56 5.96
C ALA A 358 19.28 -1.48 5.78
N ASP A 359 19.31 -2.63 6.47
CA ASP A 359 20.36 -3.64 6.32
C ASP A 359 20.41 -4.24 4.89
N LEU A 360 19.24 -4.38 4.26
CA LEU A 360 19.09 -4.82 2.87
C LEU A 360 19.39 -3.71 1.84
N GLY A 361 19.74 -2.49 2.27
CA GLY A 361 20.08 -1.39 1.39
C GLY A 361 18.89 -0.57 0.87
N HIS A 362 17.74 -0.69 1.52
CA HIS A 362 16.54 0.08 1.18
C HIS A 362 16.30 1.24 2.14
N ILE A 363 16.02 2.43 1.60
CA ILE A 363 15.61 3.57 2.43
C ILE A 363 14.09 3.54 2.69
N VAL A 364 13.72 3.72 3.94
CA VAL A 364 12.32 3.77 4.33
C VAL A 364 11.72 5.15 4.10
N SER A 365 10.49 5.19 3.64
CA SER A 365 9.72 6.41 3.44
C SER A 365 8.29 6.21 3.92
N PHE A 366 7.66 7.30 4.40
CA PHE A 366 6.23 7.32 4.69
C PHE A 366 5.40 7.96 3.56
N CYS A 367 6.08 8.47 2.52
CA CYS A 367 5.47 9.04 1.31
C CYS A 367 4.38 10.08 1.63
N THR A 368 4.67 11.07 2.47
CA THR A 368 3.70 12.09 2.90
C THR A 368 3.89 13.42 2.20
N ALA A 369 5.10 13.75 1.77
CA ALA A 369 5.47 15.05 1.21
C ALA A 369 4.80 15.32 -0.16
N GLY A 370 4.78 14.33 -1.06
CA GLY A 370 4.21 14.47 -2.40
C GLY A 370 2.79 15.01 -2.38
N TYR A 371 1.96 14.49 -1.52
CA TYR A 371 0.57 14.93 -1.36
C TYR A 371 0.46 16.37 -0.88
N ARG A 372 1.28 16.76 0.10
CA ARG A 372 1.28 18.13 0.64
C ARG A 372 1.80 19.16 -0.37
N CYS A 373 2.64 18.73 -1.30
CA CYS A 373 3.11 19.53 -2.44
C CYS A 373 2.13 19.51 -3.64
N GLY A 374 0.96 18.89 -3.52
CA GLY A 374 -0.01 18.74 -4.62
C GLY A 374 0.54 17.89 -5.77
N ARG A 375 1.44 16.95 -5.49
CA ARG A 375 1.91 15.94 -6.44
C ARG A 375 1.01 14.72 -6.37
N THR A 376 -0.21 14.84 -6.89
CA THR A 376 -1.22 13.80 -7.04
C THR A 376 -1.71 13.74 -8.48
N GLY A 377 -2.54 12.79 -8.83
CA GLY A 377 -3.19 12.67 -10.13
C GLY A 377 -2.23 12.76 -11.33
N LYS A 378 -2.55 13.55 -12.32
CA LYS A 378 -1.71 13.73 -13.53
C LYS A 378 -0.28 14.16 -13.22
N LYS A 379 -0.10 14.97 -12.18
CA LYS A 379 1.22 15.51 -11.84
C LYS A 379 2.18 14.43 -11.37
N ILE A 380 1.75 13.55 -10.48
CA ILE A 380 2.55 12.42 -10.03
C ILE A 380 2.72 11.39 -11.14
N MET A 381 1.68 11.08 -11.91
CA MET A 381 1.76 10.12 -13.02
C MET A 381 2.77 10.54 -14.07
N THR A 382 2.77 11.83 -14.48
CA THR A 382 3.78 12.37 -15.41
C THR A 382 5.21 12.21 -14.85
N LEU A 383 5.40 12.42 -13.56
CA LEU A 383 6.70 12.24 -12.91
C LEU A 383 7.12 10.76 -12.87
N LEU A 384 6.20 9.84 -12.58
CA LEU A 384 6.44 8.39 -12.57
C LEU A 384 6.81 7.88 -13.97
N GLU A 385 6.03 8.22 -14.97
CA GLU A 385 6.27 7.83 -16.38
C GLU A 385 7.59 8.40 -16.93
N SER A 386 7.99 9.59 -16.49
CA SER A 386 9.27 10.19 -16.87
C SER A 386 10.47 9.64 -16.10
N GLY A 387 10.27 8.78 -15.08
CA GLY A 387 11.31 8.28 -14.18
C GLY A 387 11.89 9.34 -13.24
N ARG A 388 11.26 10.53 -13.14
CA ARG A 388 11.77 11.65 -12.31
C ARG A 388 11.18 11.71 -10.92
N GLU A 389 10.13 10.94 -10.65
CA GLU A 389 9.50 10.91 -9.33
C GLU A 389 10.50 10.44 -8.28
N GLY A 390 11.32 9.44 -8.60
CA GLY A 390 12.37 8.94 -7.73
C GLY A 390 13.31 10.02 -7.18
N CYS A 391 13.60 11.06 -7.95
CA CYS A 391 14.50 12.14 -7.54
C CYS A 391 13.97 12.91 -6.31
N PHE A 392 12.78 13.52 -6.40
CA PHE A 392 12.21 14.30 -5.29
C PHE A 392 11.83 13.42 -4.10
N CYS A 393 11.30 12.23 -4.37
CA CYS A 393 10.93 11.30 -3.33
C CYS A 393 12.15 10.74 -2.58
N LYS A 394 13.31 10.66 -3.23
CA LYS A 394 14.57 10.28 -2.58
C LYS A 394 14.98 11.33 -1.54
N LEU A 395 14.96 12.63 -1.88
CA LEU A 395 15.24 13.70 -0.93
C LEU A 395 14.29 13.64 0.28
N ASN A 396 12.99 13.52 0.02
CA ASN A 396 11.99 13.42 1.07
C ASN A 396 12.09 12.14 1.90
N ALA A 397 12.54 11.03 1.32
CA ALA A 397 12.78 9.80 2.06
C ALA A 397 13.92 9.97 3.06
N VAL A 398 15.05 10.55 2.63
CA VAL A 398 16.17 10.85 3.53
C VAL A 398 15.74 11.73 4.70
N LEU A 399 15.03 12.85 4.44
CA LEU A 399 14.58 13.75 5.49
C LEU A 399 13.60 13.09 6.46
N THR A 400 12.59 12.41 5.95
CA THR A 400 11.57 11.75 6.78
C THR A 400 12.15 10.57 7.57
N PHE A 401 13.10 9.86 6.98
CA PHE A 401 13.77 8.75 7.64
C PHE A 401 14.70 9.24 8.74
N GLN A 402 15.50 10.29 8.51
CA GLN A 402 16.33 10.90 9.55
C GLN A 402 15.45 11.40 10.72
N GLU A 403 14.33 12.07 10.42
CA GLU A 403 13.37 12.49 11.45
C GLU A 403 12.89 11.28 12.29
N TRP A 404 12.55 10.17 11.64
CA TRP A 404 12.08 8.99 12.34
C TRP A 404 13.20 8.35 13.18
N LEU A 405 14.43 8.29 12.67
CA LEU A 405 15.58 7.76 13.41
C LEU A 405 15.84 8.54 14.71
N GLU A 406 15.72 9.85 14.68
CA GLU A 406 15.92 10.70 15.87
C GLU A 406 14.84 10.48 16.93
N ASP A 407 13.59 10.33 16.50
CA ASP A 407 12.45 10.34 17.41
C ASP A 407 12.06 8.95 17.93
N PHE A 408 12.25 7.87 17.16
CA PHE A 408 11.64 6.57 17.43
C PHE A 408 12.59 5.36 17.40
N ALA A 409 13.71 5.45 16.68
CA ALA A 409 14.56 4.29 16.43
C ALA A 409 15.24 3.77 17.71
N SER A 410 15.39 2.45 17.78
CA SER A 410 16.35 1.83 18.68
C SER A 410 17.80 2.18 18.26
N GLU A 411 18.75 2.07 19.21
CA GLU A 411 20.15 2.36 18.92
C GLU A 411 20.71 1.57 17.72
N LYS A 412 20.32 0.28 17.62
CA LYS A 412 20.71 -0.58 16.50
C LYS A 412 20.17 -0.06 15.18
N THR A 413 18.86 0.24 15.13
CA THR A 413 18.20 0.73 13.92
C THR A 413 18.73 2.10 13.53
N LYS A 414 18.99 2.97 14.51
CA LYS A 414 19.61 4.29 14.27
C LYS A 414 20.98 4.14 13.61
N GLN A 415 21.86 3.30 14.14
CA GLN A 415 23.20 3.09 13.59
C GLN A 415 23.17 2.59 12.13
N ILE A 416 22.31 1.61 11.82
CA ILE A 416 22.19 1.07 10.45
C ILE A 416 21.50 2.10 9.53
N GLY A 417 20.47 2.78 10.02
CA GLY A 417 19.76 3.80 9.28
C GLY A 417 20.62 5.00 8.90
N GLU A 418 21.48 5.46 9.81
CA GLU A 418 22.45 6.53 9.52
C GLU A 418 23.45 6.13 8.44
N GLN A 419 23.89 4.87 8.40
CA GLN A 419 24.80 4.38 7.36
C GLN A 419 24.14 4.42 5.96
N ILE A 420 22.87 3.99 5.86
CA ILE A 420 22.17 4.08 4.57
C ILE A 420 21.91 5.53 4.16
N ILE A 421 21.53 6.40 5.09
CA ILE A 421 21.34 7.83 4.82
C ILE A 421 22.61 8.46 4.25
N GLN A 422 23.79 8.16 4.81
CA GLN A 422 25.04 8.69 4.29
C GLN A 422 25.33 8.21 2.85
N LYS A 423 25.03 6.96 2.52
CA LYS A 423 25.12 6.45 1.15
C LYS A 423 24.16 7.20 0.21
N GLU A 424 22.92 7.43 0.66
CA GLU A 424 21.91 8.17 -0.12
C GLU A 424 22.34 9.62 -0.39
N ILE A 425 22.88 10.30 0.61
CA ILE A 425 23.37 11.68 0.48
C ILE A 425 24.53 11.75 -0.53
N GLU A 426 25.46 10.80 -0.46
CA GLU A 426 26.57 10.74 -1.41
C GLU A 426 26.09 10.45 -2.84
N GLU A 427 25.14 9.54 -3.02
CA GLU A 427 24.51 9.26 -4.31
C GLU A 427 23.78 10.50 -4.87
N ILE A 428 22.99 11.20 -4.03
CA ILE A 428 22.31 12.45 -4.41
C ILE A 428 23.32 13.47 -4.89
N LYS A 429 24.44 13.61 -4.20
CA LYS A 429 25.55 14.52 -4.58
C LYS A 429 26.15 14.18 -5.95
N GLN A 430 26.36 12.89 -6.23
CA GLN A 430 26.87 12.42 -7.52
C GLN A 430 25.90 12.69 -8.68
N ARG A 431 24.62 12.83 -8.40
CA ARG A 431 23.55 13.12 -9.38
C ARG A 431 23.35 14.63 -9.64
N VAL A 432 24.16 15.49 -9.02
CA VAL A 432 24.23 16.94 -9.32
C VAL A 432 25.25 17.14 -10.44
N PRO A 433 24.98 17.94 -11.50
CA PRO A 433 23.74 18.70 -11.78
C PRO A 433 22.74 17.96 -12.65
N GLN A 434 22.91 16.66 -12.92
CA GLN A 434 22.10 15.91 -13.90
C GLN A 434 20.61 15.82 -13.51
N ASP A 435 20.36 15.36 -12.27
CA ASP A 435 19.00 15.15 -11.76
C ASP A 435 18.57 16.27 -10.80
N PHE A 436 19.53 16.93 -10.14
CA PHE A 436 19.29 17.99 -9.17
C PHE A 436 20.09 19.24 -9.52
N SER A 437 19.47 20.43 -9.40
CA SER A 437 20.25 21.66 -9.43
C SER A 437 21.08 21.83 -8.14
N GLU A 438 22.21 22.53 -8.23
CA GLU A 438 23.04 22.87 -7.06
C GLU A 438 22.22 23.54 -5.94
N ASN A 439 21.28 24.42 -6.30
CA ASN A 439 20.41 25.08 -5.34
C ASN A 439 19.52 24.09 -4.59
N VAL A 440 18.95 23.10 -5.27
CA VAL A 440 18.12 22.05 -4.64
C VAL A 440 18.98 21.23 -3.67
N TYR A 441 20.18 20.84 -4.09
CA TYR A 441 21.10 20.10 -3.24
C TYR A 441 21.49 20.88 -1.98
N VAL A 442 21.87 22.17 -2.12
CA VAL A 442 22.20 23.03 -0.97
C VAL A 442 21.02 23.18 -0.02
N HIS A 443 19.79 23.35 -0.53
CA HIS A 443 18.61 23.40 0.31
C HIS A 443 18.33 22.07 1.02
N PHE A 444 18.54 20.94 0.32
CA PHE A 444 18.38 19.63 0.90
C PHE A 444 19.34 19.41 2.07
N ILE A 445 20.63 19.69 1.89
CA ILE A 445 21.62 19.56 2.99
C ILE A 445 21.28 20.45 4.18
N LYS A 446 20.86 21.69 3.94
CA LYS A 446 20.39 22.58 5.03
C LYS A 446 19.18 22.01 5.75
N ALA A 447 18.22 21.43 5.03
CA ALA A 447 17.06 20.81 5.65
C ALA A 447 17.47 19.57 6.48
N TYR A 448 18.38 18.76 5.97
CA TYR A 448 18.92 17.61 6.69
C TYR A 448 19.63 18.04 8.00
N GLU A 449 20.50 19.04 7.94
CA GLU A 449 21.18 19.60 9.12
C GLU A 449 20.18 20.14 10.16
N LYS A 450 19.10 20.79 9.72
CA LYS A 450 18.03 21.29 10.59
C LYS A 450 17.30 20.16 11.32
N ILE A 451 17.06 19.02 10.63
CA ILE A 451 16.43 17.84 11.27
C ILE A 451 17.34 17.29 12.38
N ILE A 452 18.64 17.19 12.15
CA ILE A 452 19.61 16.78 13.17
C ILE A 452 19.60 17.74 14.37
N ASN A 453 19.37 19.02 14.13
CA ASN A 453 19.28 20.06 15.17
C ASN A 453 17.89 20.23 15.78
N GLY A 454 16.96 19.28 15.54
CA GLY A 454 15.67 19.22 16.22
C GLY A 454 14.49 19.78 15.43
N GLU A 455 14.68 20.37 14.22
CA GLU A 455 13.54 20.70 13.36
C GLU A 455 12.91 19.42 12.78
N ARG A 456 11.60 19.45 12.56
CA ARG A 456 10.82 18.32 12.02
C ARG A 456 9.92 18.77 10.89
N ASP A 457 9.40 17.79 10.15
CA ASP A 457 8.43 17.98 9.08
C ASP A 457 8.95 18.84 7.92
N LEU A 458 10.23 18.72 7.60
CA LEU A 458 10.85 19.37 6.45
C LEU A 458 10.72 18.49 5.20
N TYR A 459 10.35 19.13 4.06
CA TYR A 459 10.12 18.41 2.80
C TYR A 459 10.24 19.34 1.58
N PHE A 460 10.35 18.70 0.39
CA PHE A 460 10.49 19.33 -0.94
C PHE A 460 9.26 19.10 -1.81
#